data_272d950da9b1ae2fe1d7aad4d0becd69
#
_entry.id   272d950da9b1ae2fe1d7aad4d0becd69
#
_cell.length_a   1.000
_cell.length_b   1.000
_cell.length_c   1.000
_cell.angle_alpha   90.00
_cell.angle_beta   90.00
_cell.angle_gamma   90.00
#
_symmetry.space_group_name_H-M   'P 1'
#
loop_
_entity.id
_entity.type
_entity.pdbx_description
1 polymer ?
#
loop_
_entity_poly.entity_id
_entity_poly.type
_entity_poly.pdbx_seq_one_letter_code
_entity_poly.pdbx_strand_id
1 'polypeptide(L)'
;NTFKETIKTSAAAAGVSDKEYVRSIYGSYATMGRIEEYVKNDMVMNAYYQKLQEDNAPSDDEIQSYYEENKATYDSVDYRLTTIEADLPTEPTELADPVEETAATTDTTATDGTAATDATASDSTDTAYQPSDAEIAKAMEDAKVLADDAEQTVAKDGEAHENEKKSSVNYLISDWLFDDARKAGDTTVITNDNSHCYYVVAFEKRYLDETPSADVRVIIPTEDKTGEEILEEWKNGAATEDSFAELCKKYTQDTSAVENGGLFEQVTKTGMTEELSNWIFDSSRQAGDTVAITVSDTTYVLYYIGQDQPEWKINIKNTLVSDTMSQHVQDITADVTVEDPKGKLNYLKVQAEESAAAETETAT
;
A
#
# COMPACT_ATOMS: atom_id res chain seq x y z
N ASN A 1 29.39 -16.97 -16.29
CA ASN A 1 29.18 -17.54 -17.64
C ASN A 1 27.71 -17.45 -18.07
N THR A 2 26.76 -17.65 -17.16
CA THR A 2 25.32 -17.64 -17.44
C THR A 2 24.85 -16.31 -18.05
N PHE A 3 25.27 -15.17 -17.50
CA PHE A 3 24.90 -13.85 -18.02
C PHE A 3 25.28 -13.63 -19.49
N LYS A 4 26.50 -14.03 -19.90
CA LYS A 4 26.92 -13.94 -21.31
C LYS A 4 26.05 -14.79 -22.22
N GLU A 5 25.73 -15.99 -21.81
CA GLU A 5 24.89 -16.89 -22.58
C GLU A 5 23.46 -16.34 -22.69
N THR A 6 22.92 -15.76 -21.63
CA THR A 6 21.63 -15.08 -21.66
C THR A 6 21.62 -13.94 -22.67
N ILE A 7 22.62 -13.04 -22.64
CA ILE A 7 22.72 -11.94 -23.60
C ILE A 7 22.81 -12.46 -25.04
N LYS A 8 23.61 -13.49 -25.30
CA LYS A 8 23.73 -14.08 -26.65
C LYS A 8 22.41 -14.68 -27.12
N THR A 9 21.72 -15.41 -26.26
CA THR A 9 20.43 -16.02 -26.58
C THR A 9 19.40 -14.95 -26.89
N SER A 10 19.33 -13.92 -26.09
CA SER A 10 18.39 -12.80 -26.28
C SER A 10 18.72 -11.97 -27.52
N ALA A 11 20.01 -11.72 -27.81
CA ALA A 11 20.45 -11.03 -29.00
C ALA A 11 20.11 -11.84 -30.27
N ALA A 12 20.32 -13.15 -30.22
CA ALA A 12 19.97 -14.06 -31.34
C ALA A 12 18.45 -14.09 -31.58
N ALA A 13 17.64 -14.14 -30.50
CA ALA A 13 16.19 -14.07 -30.61
C ALA A 13 15.69 -12.72 -31.18
N ALA A 14 16.38 -11.62 -30.86
CA ALA A 14 16.09 -10.29 -31.41
C ALA A 14 16.67 -10.06 -32.83
N GLY A 15 17.44 -11.01 -33.38
CA GLY A 15 18.05 -10.89 -34.69
C GLY A 15 19.15 -9.82 -34.79
N VAL A 16 19.79 -9.47 -33.70
CA VAL A 16 20.85 -8.46 -33.63
C VAL A 16 22.15 -9.03 -33.06
N SER A 17 23.25 -8.28 -33.19
CA SER A 17 24.51 -8.69 -32.56
C SER A 17 24.47 -8.45 -31.04
N ASP A 18 25.26 -9.22 -30.26
CA ASP A 18 25.42 -9.04 -28.81
C ASP A 18 25.72 -7.58 -28.44
N LYS A 19 26.55 -6.93 -29.26
CA LYS A 19 26.92 -5.51 -29.05
C LYS A 19 25.74 -4.57 -29.26
N GLU A 20 24.91 -4.79 -30.25
CA GLU A 20 23.72 -3.99 -30.53
C GLU A 20 22.68 -4.23 -29.45
N TYR A 21 22.47 -5.48 -29.06
CA TYR A 21 21.57 -5.85 -27.97
C TYR A 21 21.99 -5.17 -26.67
N VAL A 22 23.26 -5.30 -26.24
CA VAL A 22 23.77 -4.64 -25.03
C VAL A 22 23.58 -3.13 -25.07
N ARG A 23 23.77 -2.50 -26.24
CA ARG A 23 23.60 -1.05 -26.37
C ARG A 23 22.13 -0.60 -26.39
N SER A 24 21.25 -1.42 -26.91
CA SER A 24 19.81 -1.12 -26.91
C SER A 24 19.22 -1.16 -25.49
N ILE A 25 19.73 -2.08 -24.63
CA ILE A 25 19.24 -2.26 -23.26
C ILE A 25 19.94 -1.30 -22.28
N TYR A 26 21.26 -1.18 -22.37
CA TYR A 26 22.09 -0.49 -21.36
C TYR A 26 22.66 0.86 -21.83
N GLY A 27 22.27 1.33 -23.02
CA GLY A 27 22.69 2.60 -23.59
C GLY A 27 23.93 2.53 -24.50
N SER A 28 24.10 3.57 -25.31
CA SER A 28 25.05 3.63 -26.44
C SER A 28 26.54 3.39 -26.07
N TYR A 29 26.91 3.67 -24.83
CA TYR A 29 28.27 3.47 -24.30
C TYR A 29 28.48 2.13 -23.61
N ALA A 30 27.46 1.30 -23.50
CA ALA A 30 27.56 0.00 -22.89
C ALA A 30 28.42 -0.96 -23.73
N THR A 31 29.20 -1.77 -23.04
CA THR A 31 29.98 -2.88 -23.62
C THR A 31 29.81 -4.12 -22.76
N MET A 32 29.87 -5.32 -23.35
CA MET A 32 29.78 -6.57 -22.62
C MET A 32 30.71 -6.58 -21.38
N GLY A 33 31.98 -6.20 -21.54
CA GLY A 33 32.93 -6.22 -20.42
C GLY A 33 32.58 -5.26 -19.27
N ARG A 34 32.01 -4.06 -19.57
CA ARG A 34 31.54 -3.15 -18.53
C ARG A 34 30.32 -3.67 -17.80
N ILE A 35 29.39 -4.27 -18.53
CA ILE A 35 28.19 -4.86 -17.90
C ILE A 35 28.57 -6.07 -17.06
N GLU A 36 29.47 -6.91 -17.52
CA GLU A 36 29.99 -8.02 -16.72
C GLU A 36 30.66 -7.59 -15.42
N GLU A 37 31.46 -6.53 -15.48
CA GLU A 37 32.09 -5.95 -14.28
C GLU A 37 31.03 -5.40 -13.33
N TYR A 38 30.04 -4.70 -13.87
CA TYR A 38 28.91 -4.20 -13.09
C TYR A 38 28.13 -5.34 -12.42
N VAL A 39 27.68 -6.34 -13.20
CA VAL A 39 26.95 -7.50 -12.68
C VAL A 39 27.76 -8.27 -11.64
N LYS A 40 29.07 -8.42 -11.86
CA LYS A 40 29.95 -9.06 -10.86
C LYS A 40 30.02 -8.26 -9.56
N ASN A 41 30.16 -6.94 -9.65
CA ASN A 41 30.18 -6.08 -8.47
C ASN A 41 28.83 -6.11 -7.75
N ASP A 42 27.73 -6.10 -8.49
CA ASP A 42 26.38 -6.20 -7.95
C ASP A 42 26.17 -7.53 -7.20
N MET A 43 26.59 -8.65 -7.81
CA MET A 43 26.55 -9.95 -7.14
C MET A 43 27.39 -10.00 -5.85
N VAL A 44 28.56 -9.35 -5.83
CA VAL A 44 29.40 -9.26 -4.62
C VAL A 44 28.71 -8.41 -3.56
N MET A 45 28.12 -7.28 -3.97
CA MET A 45 27.36 -6.41 -3.06
C MET A 45 26.16 -7.14 -2.47
N ASN A 46 25.38 -7.82 -3.31
CA ASN A 46 24.22 -8.59 -2.86
C ASN A 46 24.62 -9.70 -1.87
N ALA A 47 25.68 -10.45 -2.18
CA ALA A 47 26.20 -11.48 -1.25
C ALA A 47 26.72 -10.87 0.05
N TYR A 48 27.34 -9.69 -0.01
CA TYR A 48 27.77 -8.96 1.19
C TYR A 48 26.58 -8.51 2.04
N TYR A 49 25.55 -7.95 1.40
CA TYR A 49 24.34 -7.53 2.09
C TYR A 49 23.60 -8.72 2.73
N GLN A 50 23.45 -9.83 2.02
CA GLN A 50 22.86 -11.05 2.58
C GLN A 50 23.62 -11.49 3.83
N LYS A 51 24.94 -11.57 3.73
CA LYS A 51 25.77 -11.95 4.88
C LYS A 51 25.65 -10.95 6.05
N LEU A 52 25.60 -9.67 5.76
CA LEU A 52 25.43 -8.65 6.79
C LEU A 52 24.07 -8.76 7.49
N GLN A 53 23.00 -9.07 6.73
CA GLN A 53 21.67 -9.34 7.28
C GLN A 53 21.67 -10.60 8.19
N GLU A 54 22.34 -11.67 7.75
CA GLU A 54 22.47 -12.89 8.55
C GLU A 54 23.25 -12.63 9.85
N ASP A 55 24.39 -11.94 9.74
CA ASP A 55 25.30 -11.66 10.88
C ASP A 55 24.67 -10.67 11.90
N ASN A 56 23.68 -9.87 11.47
CA ASN A 56 22.99 -8.87 12.30
C ASN A 56 21.49 -9.16 12.44
N ALA A 57 21.09 -10.41 12.28
CA ALA A 57 19.70 -10.79 12.53
C ALA A 57 19.33 -10.50 14.01
N PRO A 58 18.26 -9.74 14.27
CA PRO A 58 17.87 -9.40 15.64
C PRO A 58 17.44 -10.65 16.40
N SER A 59 17.74 -10.68 17.68
CA SER A 59 17.26 -11.71 18.60
C SER A 59 15.77 -11.53 18.92
N ASP A 60 15.12 -12.58 19.40
CA ASP A 60 13.73 -12.52 19.87
C ASP A 60 13.52 -11.47 20.97
N ASP A 61 14.52 -11.28 21.86
CA ASP A 61 14.46 -10.27 22.93
C ASP A 61 14.51 -8.85 22.35
N GLU A 62 15.29 -8.59 21.30
CA GLU A 62 15.33 -7.29 20.63
C GLU A 62 14.01 -7.01 19.89
N ILE A 63 13.46 -8.02 19.21
CA ILE A 63 12.16 -7.92 18.56
C ILE A 63 11.06 -7.61 19.59
N GLN A 64 11.05 -8.31 20.71
CA GLN A 64 10.07 -8.08 21.78
C GLN A 64 10.22 -6.69 22.40
N SER A 65 11.46 -6.25 22.66
CA SER A 65 11.72 -4.92 23.22
C SER A 65 11.25 -3.81 22.27
N TYR A 66 11.52 -3.96 20.97
CA TYR A 66 11.06 -3.02 19.96
C TYR A 66 9.53 -2.97 19.87
N TYR A 67 8.85 -4.12 19.95
CA TYR A 67 7.39 -4.18 20.01
C TYR A 67 6.85 -3.42 21.23
N GLU A 68 7.40 -3.65 22.42
CA GLU A 68 6.95 -3.00 23.67
C GLU A 68 7.01 -1.46 23.58
N GLU A 69 7.99 -0.93 22.86
CA GLU A 69 8.16 0.51 22.63
C GLU A 69 7.25 1.07 21.51
N ASN A 70 6.75 0.18 20.61
CA ASN A 70 6.04 0.57 19.40
C ASN A 70 4.66 -0.11 19.26
N LYS A 71 4.02 -0.51 20.36
CA LYS A 71 2.76 -1.30 20.35
C LYS A 71 1.71 -0.76 19.40
N ALA A 72 1.48 0.54 19.41
CA ALA A 72 0.45 1.16 18.57
C ALA A 72 0.64 0.93 17.06
N THR A 73 1.87 0.67 16.61
CA THR A 73 2.18 0.38 15.21
C THR A 73 1.83 -1.05 14.82
N TYR A 74 2.00 -1.99 15.75
CA TYR A 74 1.89 -3.42 15.48
C TYR A 74 0.59 -4.06 15.97
N ASP A 75 -0.05 -3.47 16.98
CA ASP A 75 -1.36 -3.93 17.44
C ASP A 75 -2.45 -3.72 16.37
N SER A 76 -3.49 -4.49 16.53
CA SER A 76 -4.75 -4.33 15.79
C SER A 76 -5.85 -3.90 16.75
N VAL A 77 -6.86 -3.22 16.22
CA VAL A 77 -8.06 -2.87 16.95
C VAL A 77 -9.29 -3.45 16.27
N ASP A 78 -10.24 -3.87 17.10
CA ASP A 78 -11.62 -4.10 16.67
C ASP A 78 -12.47 -2.97 17.23
N TYR A 79 -13.32 -2.39 16.39
CA TYR A 79 -14.21 -1.29 16.76
C TYR A 79 -15.47 -1.28 15.91
N ARG A 80 -16.46 -0.50 16.35
CA ARG A 80 -17.63 -0.22 15.52
C ARG A 80 -17.70 1.25 15.18
N LEU A 81 -18.20 1.53 14.00
CA LEU A 81 -18.27 2.87 13.43
C LEU A 81 -19.67 3.15 12.87
N THR A 82 -20.19 4.32 13.16
CA THR A 82 -21.32 4.90 12.45
C THR A 82 -20.93 6.29 11.98
N THR A 83 -21.08 6.58 10.71
CA THR A 83 -20.87 7.94 10.18
C THR A 83 -22.21 8.63 10.06
N ILE A 84 -22.33 9.82 10.64
CA ILE A 84 -23.51 10.69 10.57
C ILE A 84 -23.13 11.91 9.74
N GLU A 85 -23.61 11.96 8.52
CA GLU A 85 -23.40 13.08 7.61
C GLU A 85 -24.36 14.21 7.93
N ALA A 86 -23.90 15.46 7.82
CA ALA A 86 -24.76 16.63 7.90
C ALA A 86 -25.58 16.74 6.61
N ASP A 87 -26.88 16.95 6.74
CA ASP A 87 -27.80 17.17 5.61
C ASP A 87 -27.68 18.62 5.11
N LEU A 88 -26.71 18.83 4.21
CA LEU A 88 -26.42 20.15 3.66
C LEU A 88 -27.49 20.53 2.64
N PRO A 89 -28.03 21.77 2.70
CA PRO A 89 -29.04 22.22 1.74
C PRO A 89 -28.46 22.33 0.33
N THR A 90 -29.25 21.94 -0.65
CA THR A 90 -28.94 22.08 -2.08
C THR A 90 -29.52 23.33 -2.70
N GLU A 91 -30.33 24.10 -1.94
CA GLU A 91 -30.93 25.38 -2.31
C GLU A 91 -30.84 26.35 -1.11
N PRO A 92 -30.86 27.68 -1.30
CA PRO A 92 -30.83 28.66 -0.22
C PRO A 92 -31.97 28.44 0.79
N THR A 93 -31.61 28.46 2.10
CA THR A 93 -32.57 28.34 3.21
C THR A 93 -32.80 29.71 3.90
N GLU A 94 -33.76 29.78 4.80
CA GLU A 94 -34.01 31.00 5.60
C GLU A 94 -32.83 31.36 6.56
N LEU A 95 -31.84 30.46 6.67
CA LEU A 95 -30.63 30.68 7.49
C LEU A 95 -29.48 31.30 6.69
N ALA A 96 -29.62 31.42 5.35
CA ALA A 96 -28.63 32.12 4.53
C ALA A 96 -28.58 33.59 5.01
N ASP A 97 -27.40 34.07 5.37
CA ASP A 97 -27.24 35.48 5.78
C ASP A 97 -27.77 36.41 4.71
N PRO A 98 -28.62 37.38 5.02
CA PRO A 98 -29.05 38.35 4.02
C PRO A 98 -27.81 39.13 3.56
N VAL A 99 -27.48 39.02 2.31
CA VAL A 99 -26.46 39.87 1.69
C VAL A 99 -26.80 41.30 1.99
N GLU A 100 -26.05 42.01 2.84
CA GLU A 100 -26.16 43.45 3.03
C GLU A 100 -25.95 44.12 1.67
N GLU A 101 -27.06 44.41 0.99
CA GLU A 101 -27.07 45.27 -0.18
C GLU A 101 -26.64 46.67 0.30
N THR A 102 -25.34 46.95 0.27
CA THR A 102 -24.84 48.31 0.40
C THR A 102 -25.37 49.13 -0.73
N ALA A 103 -26.53 49.77 -0.50
CA ALA A 103 -27.08 50.77 -1.39
C ALA A 103 -26.10 51.96 -1.48
N ALA A 104 -25.26 51.95 -2.48
CA ALA A 104 -24.56 53.13 -2.93
C ALA A 104 -25.52 54.03 -3.71
N THR A 105 -26.14 54.95 -2.98
CA THR A 105 -26.79 56.11 -3.58
C THR A 105 -25.76 57.00 -4.26
N THR A 106 -25.79 57.07 -5.58
CA THR A 106 -25.30 58.23 -6.33
C THR A 106 -26.29 58.57 -7.43
N ASP A 107 -26.72 59.79 -7.28
CA ASP A 107 -27.67 60.61 -8.04
C ASP A 107 -27.24 60.89 -9.49
N THR A 108 -28.25 60.90 -10.37
CA THR A 108 -28.42 61.70 -11.62
C THR A 108 -27.34 61.71 -12.72
N THR A 109 -27.69 61.37 -13.93
CA THR A 109 -28.40 62.22 -14.92
C THR A 109 -28.59 61.47 -16.24
N ALA A 110 -29.76 61.69 -16.86
CA ALA A 110 -30.19 61.16 -18.16
C ALA A 110 -29.36 61.68 -19.36
N THR A 111 -29.19 60.86 -20.38
CA THR A 111 -29.44 61.23 -21.80
C THR A 111 -29.42 59.98 -22.70
N ASP A 112 -30.56 59.71 -23.26
CA ASP A 112 -30.95 59.36 -24.67
C ASP A 112 -29.91 58.60 -25.55
N GLY A 113 -30.40 57.52 -26.18
CA GLY A 113 -29.92 57.13 -27.49
C GLY A 113 -29.79 55.64 -27.82
N THR A 114 -30.88 55.11 -28.36
CA THR A 114 -30.95 54.13 -29.47
C THR A 114 -30.47 52.66 -29.24
N ALA A 115 -31.39 51.79 -29.62
CA ALA A 115 -31.41 50.37 -29.77
C ALA A 115 -30.27 49.77 -30.59
N ALA A 116 -29.86 48.57 -30.18
CA ALA A 116 -29.58 47.44 -31.07
C ALA A 116 -29.67 46.13 -30.31
N THR A 117 -30.54 45.29 -30.80
CA THR A 117 -30.65 43.86 -30.49
C THR A 117 -29.35 43.13 -30.77
N ASP A 118 -28.87 42.35 -29.85
CA ASP A 118 -28.33 41.07 -30.24
C ASP A 118 -28.46 40.06 -29.09
N ALA A 119 -29.03 38.92 -29.45
CA ALA A 119 -29.21 37.77 -28.59
C ALA A 119 -27.90 37.01 -28.51
N THR A 120 -27.33 36.90 -27.34
CA THR A 120 -26.28 35.93 -27.13
C THR A 120 -26.56 35.12 -25.89
N ALA A 121 -26.74 33.85 -26.17
CA ALA A 121 -26.53 32.67 -25.38
C ALA A 121 -26.32 32.90 -23.87
N SER A 122 -27.31 32.51 -23.11
CA SER A 122 -27.20 32.10 -21.73
C SER A 122 -26.20 30.94 -21.64
N ASP A 123 -24.98 31.24 -21.27
CA ASP A 123 -24.08 30.27 -20.73
C ASP A 123 -24.53 30.03 -19.28
N SER A 124 -25.48 29.12 -19.11
CA SER A 124 -25.83 28.59 -17.81
C SER A 124 -24.67 27.67 -17.37
N THR A 125 -23.64 28.24 -16.80
CA THR A 125 -22.83 27.50 -15.85
C THR A 125 -23.75 27.18 -14.68
N ASP A 126 -24.23 25.95 -14.66
CA ASP A 126 -24.94 25.34 -13.55
C ASP A 126 -23.91 25.23 -12.38
N THR A 127 -23.69 26.35 -11.71
CA THR A 127 -22.91 26.35 -10.46
C THR A 127 -23.85 25.79 -9.40
N ALA A 128 -23.60 24.52 -9.03
CA ALA A 128 -24.28 23.89 -7.92
C ALA A 128 -24.26 24.83 -6.70
N TYR A 129 -25.40 24.95 -6.03
CA TYR A 129 -25.54 25.79 -4.83
C TYR A 129 -24.45 25.40 -3.82
N GLN A 130 -23.81 26.39 -3.22
CA GLN A 130 -22.86 26.21 -2.13
C GLN A 130 -23.49 26.75 -0.86
N PRO A 131 -23.73 25.88 0.16
CA PRO A 131 -24.27 26.32 1.44
C PRO A 131 -23.41 27.38 2.10
N SER A 132 -24.04 28.36 2.76
CA SER A 132 -23.36 29.34 3.59
C SER A 132 -22.80 28.69 4.87
N ASP A 133 -21.84 29.36 5.52
CA ASP A 133 -21.28 28.89 6.80
C ASP A 133 -22.37 28.72 7.87
N ALA A 134 -23.42 29.58 7.88
CA ALA A 134 -24.54 29.48 8.82
C ALA A 134 -25.41 28.24 8.55
N GLU A 135 -25.63 27.89 7.29
CA GLU A 135 -26.36 26.68 6.90
C GLU A 135 -25.57 25.42 7.22
N ILE A 136 -24.26 25.43 6.93
CA ILE A 136 -23.35 24.33 7.31
C ILE A 136 -23.36 24.13 8.84
N ALA A 137 -23.20 25.22 9.62
CA ALA A 137 -23.20 25.15 11.05
C ALA A 137 -24.53 24.60 11.64
N LYS A 138 -25.68 24.99 11.04
CA LYS A 138 -26.98 24.47 11.44
C LYS A 138 -27.13 22.97 11.09
N ALA A 139 -26.75 22.55 9.88
CA ALA A 139 -26.78 21.15 9.49
C ALA A 139 -25.88 20.28 10.37
N MET A 140 -24.68 20.79 10.73
CA MET A 140 -23.76 20.13 11.65
C MET A 140 -24.34 20.04 13.09
N GLU A 141 -25.05 21.08 13.57
CA GLU A 141 -25.75 21.03 14.87
C GLU A 141 -26.82 19.93 14.87
N ASP A 142 -27.62 19.83 13.81
CA ASP A 142 -28.65 18.80 13.67
C ASP A 142 -28.05 17.40 13.58
N ALA A 143 -26.97 17.24 12.79
CA ALA A 143 -26.21 15.99 12.71
C ALA A 143 -25.58 15.59 14.05
N LYS A 144 -25.12 16.56 14.85
CA LYS A 144 -24.59 16.30 16.20
C LYS A 144 -25.60 15.63 17.12
N VAL A 145 -26.85 16.06 17.06
CA VAL A 145 -27.93 15.43 17.87
C VAL A 145 -28.12 13.97 17.48
N LEU A 146 -28.11 13.69 16.18
CA LEU A 146 -28.19 12.31 15.66
C LEU A 146 -26.96 11.47 16.05
N ALA A 147 -25.78 12.08 16.04
CA ALA A 147 -24.54 11.41 16.44
C ALA A 147 -24.53 11.08 17.95
N ASP A 148 -25.03 11.98 18.79
CA ASP A 148 -25.17 11.74 20.24
C ASP A 148 -26.20 10.64 20.56
N ASP A 149 -27.27 10.55 19.77
CA ASP A 149 -28.23 9.45 19.89
C ASP A 149 -27.60 8.12 19.39
N ALA A 150 -26.85 8.15 18.27
CA ALA A 150 -26.17 6.98 17.73
C ALA A 150 -25.07 6.45 18.67
N GLU A 151 -24.43 7.32 19.46
CA GLU A 151 -23.43 6.92 20.45
C GLU A 151 -23.96 5.90 21.47
N GLN A 152 -25.25 5.96 21.78
CA GLN A 152 -25.87 5.03 22.73
C GLN A 152 -26.03 3.62 22.17
N THR A 153 -26.01 3.45 20.86
CA THR A 153 -26.27 2.19 20.20
C THR A 153 -25.13 1.70 19.30
N VAL A 154 -24.12 2.54 19.04
CA VAL A 154 -23.02 2.22 18.11
C VAL A 154 -22.29 0.91 18.44
N ALA A 155 -22.13 0.59 19.72
CA ALA A 155 -21.51 -0.66 20.16
C ALA A 155 -22.29 -1.91 19.68
N LYS A 156 -23.56 -1.76 19.30
CA LYS A 156 -24.40 -2.86 18.80
C LYS A 156 -24.72 -2.71 17.32
N ASP A 157 -25.05 -1.51 16.89
CA ASP A 157 -25.65 -1.25 15.59
C ASP A 157 -24.63 -0.68 14.57
N GLY A 158 -23.45 -0.22 15.04
CA GLY A 158 -22.37 0.29 14.18
C GLY A 158 -21.77 -0.78 13.29
N GLU A 159 -21.22 -0.36 12.15
CA GLU A 159 -20.46 -1.22 11.24
C GLU A 159 -19.23 -1.77 11.96
N ALA A 160 -19.00 -3.07 11.84
CA ALA A 160 -17.88 -3.74 12.49
C ALA A 160 -16.61 -3.60 11.64
N HIS A 161 -15.52 -3.19 12.29
CA HIS A 161 -14.17 -3.15 11.76
C HIS A 161 -13.31 -4.05 12.62
N GLU A 162 -12.72 -5.07 12.03
CA GLU A 162 -11.96 -6.09 12.74
C GLU A 162 -10.52 -6.15 12.21
N ASN A 163 -9.57 -6.37 13.12
CA ASN A 163 -8.14 -6.52 12.81
C ASN A 163 -7.53 -5.33 12.06
N GLU A 164 -7.99 -4.12 12.38
CA GLU A 164 -7.51 -2.91 11.74
C GLU A 164 -6.19 -2.42 12.37
N LYS A 165 -5.19 -2.19 11.53
CA LYS A 165 -3.92 -1.57 11.94
C LYS A 165 -4.07 -0.06 12.06
N LYS A 166 -3.24 0.58 12.89
CA LYS A 166 -3.26 2.04 13.05
C LYS A 166 -3.15 2.80 11.73
N SER A 167 -2.38 2.26 10.78
CA SER A 167 -2.19 2.85 9.45
C SER A 167 -3.41 2.74 8.52
N SER A 168 -4.31 1.78 8.76
CA SER A 168 -5.54 1.56 7.99
C SER A 168 -6.72 2.36 8.53
N VAL A 169 -6.68 2.71 9.81
CA VAL A 169 -7.74 3.46 10.47
C VAL A 169 -7.70 4.93 10.06
N ASN A 170 -8.87 5.55 9.88
CA ASN A 170 -8.97 6.98 9.63
C ASN A 170 -8.23 7.80 10.69
N TYR A 171 -7.38 8.71 10.27
CA TYR A 171 -6.48 9.48 11.14
C TYR A 171 -7.20 10.27 12.25
N LEU A 172 -8.46 10.69 12.03
CA LEU A 172 -9.24 11.43 13.03
C LEU A 172 -9.62 10.56 14.23
N ILE A 173 -9.86 9.27 14.03
CA ILE A 173 -10.26 8.34 15.09
C ILE A 173 -9.11 7.46 15.59
N SER A 174 -8.01 7.40 14.86
CA SER A 174 -6.91 6.46 15.08
C SER A 174 -6.23 6.68 16.44
N ASP A 175 -5.90 7.93 16.80
CA ASP A 175 -5.24 8.20 18.08
C ASP A 175 -6.16 7.89 19.27
N TRP A 176 -7.46 8.08 19.14
CA TRP A 176 -8.41 7.69 20.18
C TRP A 176 -8.51 6.18 20.33
N LEU A 177 -8.56 5.42 19.21
CA LEU A 177 -8.64 3.95 19.22
C LEU A 177 -7.37 3.30 19.78
N PHE A 178 -6.20 3.88 19.52
CA PHE A 178 -4.91 3.33 19.95
C PHE A 178 -4.38 3.93 21.27
N ASP A 179 -5.19 4.71 22.00
CA ASP A 179 -4.86 5.19 23.34
C ASP A 179 -4.89 4.01 24.34
N ASP A 180 -3.82 3.84 25.11
CA ASP A 180 -3.67 2.78 26.10
C ASP A 180 -4.72 2.82 27.23
N ALA A 181 -5.42 3.95 27.39
CA ALA A 181 -6.49 4.10 28.38
C ALA A 181 -7.83 3.48 27.93
N ARG A 182 -7.98 3.11 26.63
CA ARG A 182 -9.25 2.59 26.09
C ARG A 182 -9.65 1.28 26.74
N LYS A 183 -10.96 1.14 26.95
CA LYS A 183 -11.57 -0.08 27.48
C LYS A 183 -12.72 -0.52 26.58
N ALA A 184 -12.95 -1.81 26.51
CA ALA A 184 -14.08 -2.36 25.78
C ALA A 184 -15.40 -1.66 26.20
N GLY A 185 -16.13 -1.17 25.21
CA GLY A 185 -17.37 -0.42 25.38
C GLY A 185 -17.19 1.10 25.54
N ASP A 186 -15.95 1.64 25.55
CA ASP A 186 -15.75 3.08 25.44
C ASP A 186 -16.28 3.59 24.10
N THR A 187 -16.98 4.73 24.12
CA THR A 187 -17.52 5.38 22.92
C THR A 187 -17.03 6.82 22.80
N THR A 188 -17.12 7.36 21.60
CA THR A 188 -16.82 8.77 21.33
C THR A 188 -17.52 9.24 20.06
N VAL A 189 -17.74 10.55 20.00
CA VAL A 189 -18.21 11.26 18.79
C VAL A 189 -17.12 12.24 18.36
N ILE A 190 -16.60 12.06 17.17
CA ILE A 190 -15.50 12.85 16.61
C ILE A 190 -15.99 13.58 15.36
N THR A 191 -15.80 14.90 15.31
CA THR A 191 -16.17 15.75 14.18
C THR A 191 -15.17 15.63 13.04
N ASN A 192 -15.69 15.58 11.82
CA ASN A 192 -14.93 15.78 10.60
C ASN A 192 -15.49 17.03 9.88
N ASP A 193 -14.89 18.18 10.16
CA ASP A 193 -15.32 19.45 9.57
C ASP A 193 -15.12 19.50 8.05
N ASN A 194 -14.14 18.81 7.52
CA ASN A 194 -13.85 18.78 6.08
C ASN A 194 -14.93 18.05 5.26
N SER A 195 -15.51 17.00 5.86
CA SER A 195 -16.55 16.20 5.22
C SER A 195 -17.93 16.47 5.78
N HIS A 196 -18.06 17.45 6.69
CA HIS A 196 -19.30 17.80 7.38
C HIS A 196 -20.02 16.59 7.95
N CYS A 197 -19.31 15.77 8.75
CA CYS A 197 -19.87 14.57 9.34
C CYS A 197 -19.32 14.33 10.76
N TYR A 198 -19.97 13.41 11.47
CA TYR A 198 -19.49 12.88 12.76
C TYR A 198 -19.18 11.39 12.63
N TYR A 199 -18.05 10.99 13.17
CA TYR A 199 -17.70 9.59 13.41
C TYR A 199 -18.12 9.23 14.82
N VAL A 200 -19.05 8.29 14.94
CA VAL A 200 -19.49 7.71 16.21
C VAL A 200 -18.81 6.36 16.35
N VAL A 201 -17.94 6.24 17.33
CA VAL A 201 -17.03 5.09 17.46
C VAL A 201 -17.25 4.38 18.78
N ALA A 202 -17.28 3.05 18.76
CA ALA A 202 -17.22 2.20 19.95
C ALA A 202 -16.00 1.30 19.88
N PHE A 203 -15.15 1.37 20.87
CA PHE A 203 -13.97 0.52 21.01
C PHE A 203 -14.36 -0.87 21.53
N GLU A 204 -13.94 -1.93 20.88
CA GLU A 204 -14.17 -3.31 21.33
C GLU A 204 -12.92 -3.89 22.01
N LYS A 205 -11.80 -3.93 21.30
CA LYS A 205 -10.52 -4.42 21.85
C LYS A 205 -9.33 -3.94 21.04
N ARG A 206 -8.17 -3.93 21.68
CA ARG A 206 -6.85 -3.81 21.03
C ARG A 206 -6.02 -5.04 21.40
N TYR A 207 -5.31 -5.58 20.44
CA TYR A 207 -4.56 -6.81 20.63
C TYR A 207 -3.42 -6.93 19.61
N LEU A 208 -2.43 -7.72 19.96
CA LEU A 208 -1.42 -8.16 19.01
C LEU A 208 -1.95 -9.36 18.23
N ASP A 209 -1.96 -9.27 16.90
CA ASP A 209 -2.35 -10.41 16.05
C ASP A 209 -1.19 -11.41 15.98
N GLU A 210 -1.32 -12.52 16.70
CA GLU A 210 -0.37 -13.62 16.75
C GLU A 210 -0.62 -14.68 15.64
N THR A 211 -1.46 -14.38 14.66
CA THR A 211 -1.70 -15.30 13.54
C THR A 211 -0.38 -15.55 12.81
N PRO A 212 0.08 -16.81 12.74
CA PRO A 212 1.30 -17.14 12.02
C PRO A 212 1.15 -16.81 10.53
N SER A 213 2.24 -16.39 9.89
CA SER A 213 2.35 -16.44 8.45
C SER A 213 2.50 -17.88 7.97
N ALA A 214 2.47 -18.09 6.67
CA ALA A 214 2.61 -19.40 6.08
C ALA A 214 3.56 -19.39 4.88
N ASP A 215 4.23 -20.51 4.66
CA ASP A 215 5.00 -20.75 3.45
C ASP A 215 4.20 -21.65 2.52
N VAL A 216 4.13 -21.26 1.26
CA VAL A 216 3.37 -21.97 0.23
C VAL A 216 4.14 -22.00 -1.10
N ARG A 217 3.82 -22.98 -1.96
CA ARG A 217 4.13 -22.91 -3.39
C ARG A 217 2.88 -22.67 -4.18
N VAL A 218 2.98 -21.88 -5.22
CA VAL A 218 1.86 -21.49 -6.08
C VAL A 218 2.20 -21.77 -7.55
N ILE A 219 1.26 -22.40 -8.26
CA ILE A 219 1.28 -22.51 -9.71
C ILE A 219 0.06 -21.78 -10.25
N ILE A 220 0.25 -20.85 -11.16
CA ILE A 220 -0.84 -20.27 -11.96
C ILE A 220 -0.78 -20.97 -13.32
N PRO A 221 -1.68 -21.92 -13.61
CA PRO A 221 -1.58 -22.76 -14.80
C PRO A 221 -1.58 -21.98 -16.12
N THR A 222 -0.80 -22.45 -17.08
CA THR A 222 -0.95 -22.04 -18.49
C THR A 222 -2.20 -22.71 -19.08
N GLU A 223 -2.59 -22.30 -20.31
CA GLU A 223 -3.75 -22.89 -21.00
C GLU A 223 -3.57 -24.38 -21.34
N ASP A 224 -2.36 -24.92 -21.24
CA ASP A 224 -2.03 -26.31 -21.61
C ASP A 224 -2.58 -27.33 -20.62
N LYS A 225 -2.82 -26.95 -19.35
CA LYS A 225 -3.31 -27.86 -18.29
C LYS A 225 -4.18 -27.14 -17.28
N THR A 226 -5.20 -27.85 -16.79
CA THR A 226 -6.01 -27.38 -15.65
C THR A 226 -5.27 -27.58 -14.33
N GLY A 227 -5.71 -26.86 -13.28
CA GLY A 227 -5.15 -27.03 -11.94
C GLY A 227 -5.30 -28.46 -11.40
N GLU A 228 -6.46 -29.10 -11.67
CA GLU A 228 -6.74 -30.47 -11.28
C GLU A 228 -5.82 -31.47 -11.96
N GLU A 229 -5.53 -31.29 -13.26
CA GLU A 229 -4.60 -32.15 -14.01
C GLU A 229 -3.16 -32.02 -13.49
N ILE A 230 -2.75 -30.83 -13.04
CA ILE A 230 -1.45 -30.61 -12.40
C ILE A 230 -1.39 -31.35 -11.07
N LEU A 231 -2.43 -31.25 -10.24
CA LEU A 231 -2.52 -31.97 -8.97
C LEU A 231 -2.56 -33.49 -9.15
N GLU A 232 -3.23 -33.96 -10.20
CA GLU A 232 -3.25 -35.40 -10.53
C GLU A 232 -1.86 -35.89 -10.97
N GLU A 233 -1.15 -35.12 -11.82
CA GLU A 233 0.24 -35.42 -12.21
C GLU A 233 1.16 -35.46 -10.98
N TRP A 234 1.03 -34.51 -10.06
CA TRP A 234 1.79 -34.48 -8.82
C TRP A 234 1.51 -35.70 -7.94
N LYS A 235 0.22 -36.04 -7.69
CA LYS A 235 -0.20 -37.18 -6.85
C LYS A 235 0.25 -38.52 -7.43
N ASN A 236 0.25 -38.67 -8.75
CA ASN A 236 0.70 -39.88 -9.45
C ASN A 236 2.23 -39.94 -9.60
N GLY A 237 2.96 -38.84 -9.31
CA GLY A 237 4.40 -38.74 -9.33
C GLY A 237 5.05 -39.01 -7.97
N ALA A 238 6.07 -38.23 -7.62
CA ALA A 238 6.77 -38.36 -6.34
C ALA A 238 5.95 -37.82 -5.14
N ALA A 239 4.97 -36.95 -5.39
CA ALA A 239 4.11 -36.29 -4.42
C ALA A 239 4.89 -35.60 -3.27
N THR A 240 6.00 -34.95 -3.63
CA THR A 240 6.87 -34.19 -2.71
C THR A 240 6.84 -32.71 -3.04
N GLU A 241 7.32 -31.88 -2.13
CA GLU A 241 7.48 -30.44 -2.37
C GLU A 241 8.38 -30.16 -3.58
N ASP A 242 9.53 -30.85 -3.69
CA ASP A 242 10.44 -30.71 -4.83
C ASP A 242 9.74 -31.03 -6.15
N SER A 243 8.91 -32.10 -6.20
CA SER A 243 8.16 -32.45 -7.39
C SER A 243 7.09 -31.41 -7.74
N PHE A 244 6.52 -30.73 -6.75
CA PHE A 244 5.60 -29.61 -6.98
C PHE A 244 6.34 -28.40 -7.56
N ALA A 245 7.53 -28.09 -7.03
CA ALA A 245 8.39 -27.03 -7.56
C ALA A 245 8.78 -27.26 -9.02
N GLU A 246 9.08 -28.51 -9.41
CA GLU A 246 9.35 -28.85 -10.82
C GLU A 246 8.10 -28.71 -11.72
N LEU A 247 6.90 -29.01 -11.21
CA LEU A 247 5.66 -28.75 -11.95
C LEU A 247 5.39 -27.25 -12.09
N CYS A 248 5.75 -26.44 -11.07
CA CYS A 248 5.68 -24.99 -11.19
C CYS A 248 6.54 -24.49 -12.35
N LYS A 249 7.82 -24.89 -12.43
CA LYS A 249 8.71 -24.51 -13.53
C LYS A 249 8.16 -24.88 -14.90
N LYS A 250 7.36 -25.95 -14.96
CA LYS A 250 6.83 -26.47 -16.22
C LYS A 250 5.51 -25.84 -16.65
N TYR A 251 4.64 -25.49 -15.70
CA TYR A 251 3.25 -25.18 -15.99
C TYR A 251 2.79 -23.79 -15.51
N THR A 252 3.61 -23.03 -14.74
CA THR A 252 3.20 -21.71 -14.34
C THR A 252 3.31 -20.69 -15.47
N GLN A 253 2.31 -19.82 -15.60
CA GLN A 253 2.40 -18.62 -16.44
C GLN A 253 3.10 -17.47 -15.73
N ASP A 254 3.29 -17.54 -14.42
CA ASP A 254 4.07 -16.58 -13.65
C ASP A 254 5.57 -16.83 -13.87
N THR A 255 6.16 -16.07 -14.78
CA THR A 255 7.58 -16.21 -15.12
C THR A 255 8.51 -15.79 -13.97
N SER A 256 8.05 -14.98 -13.03
CA SER A 256 8.83 -14.56 -11.86
C SER A 256 8.99 -15.69 -10.84
N ALA A 257 8.00 -16.58 -10.77
CA ALA A 257 7.98 -17.72 -9.87
C ALA A 257 8.72 -18.97 -10.41
N VAL A 258 9.13 -18.96 -11.68
CA VAL A 258 9.78 -20.13 -12.29
C VAL A 258 11.09 -20.51 -11.61
N GLU A 259 11.94 -19.52 -11.28
CA GLU A 259 13.27 -19.79 -10.75
C GLU A 259 13.25 -20.42 -9.35
N ASN A 260 12.33 -19.98 -8.50
CA ASN A 260 12.17 -20.48 -7.12
C ASN A 260 11.16 -21.64 -7.00
N GLY A 261 10.59 -22.10 -8.12
CA GLY A 261 9.59 -23.17 -8.12
C GLY A 261 8.28 -22.79 -7.44
N GLY A 262 7.87 -21.53 -7.59
CA GLY A 262 6.61 -21.01 -7.04
C GLY A 262 6.61 -20.76 -5.55
N LEU A 263 7.77 -20.67 -4.90
CA LEU A 263 7.87 -20.45 -3.45
C LEU A 263 7.45 -19.02 -3.10
N PHE A 264 6.52 -18.92 -2.15
CA PHE A 264 6.14 -17.70 -1.45
C PHE A 264 6.29 -17.97 0.04
N GLU A 265 7.25 -17.29 0.64
CA GLU A 265 7.54 -17.40 2.07
C GLU A 265 6.82 -16.29 2.83
N GLN A 266 6.43 -16.58 4.07
CA GLN A 266 5.88 -15.63 5.02
C GLN A 266 4.63 -14.88 4.48
N VAL A 267 3.78 -15.60 3.73
CA VAL A 267 2.52 -15.01 3.29
C VAL A 267 1.61 -14.75 4.49
N THR A 268 0.90 -13.63 4.46
CA THR A 268 -0.02 -13.21 5.52
C THR A 268 -1.45 -13.12 4.99
N LYS A 269 -2.43 -13.00 5.87
CA LYS A 269 -3.83 -12.80 5.47
C LYS A 269 -4.05 -11.46 4.76
N THR A 270 -3.24 -10.47 5.09
CA THR A 270 -3.37 -9.11 4.57
C THR A 270 -3.11 -9.07 3.07
N GLY A 271 -4.03 -8.47 2.31
CA GLY A 271 -3.89 -8.31 0.86
C GLY A 271 -4.17 -9.59 0.03
N MET A 272 -4.61 -10.67 0.68
CA MET A 272 -4.98 -11.92 0.03
C MET A 272 -6.49 -12.01 -0.16
N THR A 273 -6.94 -12.67 -1.23
CA THR A 273 -8.37 -12.94 -1.41
C THR A 273 -8.89 -13.90 -0.36
N GLU A 274 -10.17 -13.78 -0.03
CA GLU A 274 -10.79 -14.56 1.04
C GLU A 274 -10.66 -16.07 0.80
N GLU A 275 -10.83 -16.52 -0.43
CA GLU A 275 -10.79 -17.96 -0.79
C GLU A 275 -9.39 -18.55 -0.55
N LEU A 276 -8.34 -17.85 -0.94
CA LEU A 276 -6.96 -18.27 -0.72
C LEU A 276 -6.60 -18.22 0.76
N SER A 277 -6.98 -17.12 1.43
CA SER A 277 -6.74 -16.92 2.86
C SER A 277 -7.42 -18.00 3.70
N ASN A 278 -8.70 -18.28 3.44
CA ASN A 278 -9.44 -19.31 4.16
C ASN A 278 -8.81 -20.69 4.01
N TRP A 279 -8.25 -21.00 2.85
CA TRP A 279 -7.58 -22.28 2.67
C TRP A 279 -6.21 -22.33 3.34
N ILE A 280 -5.36 -21.33 3.14
CA ILE A 280 -3.97 -21.31 3.66
C ILE A 280 -3.95 -21.28 5.19
N PHE A 281 -4.82 -20.47 5.80
CA PHE A 281 -4.88 -20.25 7.25
C PHE A 281 -5.93 -21.08 7.98
N ASP A 282 -6.47 -22.12 7.35
CA ASP A 282 -7.31 -23.09 8.03
C ASP A 282 -6.49 -23.84 9.10
N SER A 283 -6.99 -23.86 10.33
CA SER A 283 -6.28 -24.45 11.48
C SER A 283 -6.02 -25.97 11.34
N SER A 284 -6.68 -26.64 10.41
CA SER A 284 -6.46 -28.06 10.12
C SER A 284 -5.39 -28.32 9.06
N ARG A 285 -4.85 -27.27 8.43
CA ARG A 285 -3.89 -27.37 7.34
C ARG A 285 -2.60 -28.07 7.78
N GLN A 286 -2.11 -28.97 6.95
CA GLN A 286 -0.89 -29.73 7.20
C GLN A 286 0.09 -29.59 6.04
N ALA A 287 1.38 -29.65 6.35
CA ALA A 287 2.42 -29.65 5.33
C ALA A 287 2.17 -30.76 4.30
N GLY A 288 2.23 -30.41 3.03
CA GLY A 288 1.92 -31.30 1.91
C GLY A 288 0.48 -31.25 1.42
N ASP A 289 -0.41 -30.52 2.09
CA ASP A 289 -1.76 -30.28 1.59
C ASP A 289 -1.72 -29.50 0.27
N THR A 290 -2.59 -29.87 -0.65
CA THR A 290 -2.68 -29.24 -1.97
C THR A 290 -4.12 -28.98 -2.38
N VAL A 291 -4.35 -27.91 -3.15
CA VAL A 291 -5.65 -27.56 -3.71
C VAL A 291 -5.50 -26.80 -5.02
N ALA A 292 -6.52 -26.85 -5.86
CA ALA A 292 -6.72 -25.88 -6.93
C ALA A 292 -7.91 -24.99 -6.57
N ILE A 293 -7.72 -23.69 -6.52
CA ILE A 293 -8.74 -22.68 -6.18
C ILE A 293 -8.83 -21.71 -7.34
N THR A 294 -10.04 -21.45 -7.82
CA THR A 294 -10.26 -20.41 -8.85
C THR A 294 -10.88 -19.19 -8.18
N VAL A 295 -10.19 -18.06 -8.33
CA VAL A 295 -10.64 -16.74 -7.87
C VAL A 295 -10.86 -15.89 -9.11
N SER A 296 -12.07 -15.41 -9.32
CA SER A 296 -12.48 -14.78 -10.57
C SER A 296 -12.16 -15.71 -11.76
N ASP A 297 -11.29 -15.31 -12.66
CA ASP A 297 -10.92 -16.10 -13.85
C ASP A 297 -9.53 -16.75 -13.73
N THR A 298 -8.88 -16.65 -12.56
CA THR A 298 -7.52 -17.17 -12.34
C THR A 298 -7.56 -18.39 -11.41
N THR A 299 -6.98 -19.51 -11.87
CA THR A 299 -6.78 -20.68 -11.05
C THR A 299 -5.41 -20.63 -10.37
N TYR A 300 -5.39 -20.90 -9.07
CA TYR A 300 -4.21 -21.04 -8.23
C TYR A 300 -4.10 -22.46 -7.76
N VAL A 301 -3.00 -23.14 -8.06
CA VAL A 301 -2.70 -24.46 -7.51
C VAL A 301 -1.72 -24.27 -6.38
N LEU A 302 -2.12 -24.63 -5.18
CA LEU A 302 -1.39 -24.37 -3.94
C LEU A 302 -0.82 -25.67 -3.36
N TYR A 303 0.38 -25.57 -2.83
CA TYR A 303 1.00 -26.56 -1.94
C TYR A 303 1.39 -25.86 -0.65
N TYR A 304 0.91 -26.37 0.48
CA TYR A 304 1.19 -25.84 1.81
C TYR A 304 2.48 -26.42 2.36
N ILE A 305 3.45 -25.57 2.70
CA ILE A 305 4.74 -25.98 3.26
C ILE A 305 4.65 -26.01 4.78
N GLY A 306 4.14 -24.94 5.41
CA GLY A 306 4.04 -24.84 6.85
C GLY A 306 3.70 -23.44 7.36
N GLN A 307 3.64 -23.32 8.68
CA GLN A 307 3.54 -22.02 9.36
C GLN A 307 4.93 -21.44 9.62
N ASP A 308 5.02 -20.12 9.61
CA ASP A 308 6.18 -19.36 10.03
C ASP A 308 5.77 -18.36 11.15
N GLN A 309 6.61 -17.37 11.42
CA GLN A 309 6.40 -16.39 12.48
C GLN A 309 5.18 -15.47 12.16
N PRO A 310 4.55 -14.90 13.20
CA PRO A 310 3.52 -13.87 13.00
C PRO A 310 4.05 -12.65 12.23
N GLU A 311 3.17 -12.01 11.47
CA GLU A 311 3.47 -10.85 10.62
C GLU A 311 4.21 -9.72 11.38
N TRP A 312 3.78 -9.42 12.61
CA TRP A 312 4.39 -8.36 13.41
C TRP A 312 5.87 -8.64 13.70
N LYS A 313 6.25 -9.90 13.97
CA LYS A 313 7.65 -10.27 14.17
C LYS A 313 8.48 -10.12 12.92
N ILE A 314 7.94 -10.54 11.78
CA ILE A 314 8.58 -10.38 10.47
C ILE A 314 8.82 -8.90 10.18
N ASN A 315 7.81 -8.06 10.39
CA ASN A 315 7.89 -6.62 10.14
C ASN A 315 8.92 -5.94 11.04
N ILE A 316 8.95 -6.27 12.34
CA ILE A 316 9.96 -5.73 13.27
C ILE A 316 11.36 -6.20 12.87
N LYS A 317 11.53 -7.50 12.58
CA LYS A 317 12.81 -8.05 12.13
C LYS A 317 13.32 -7.30 10.90
N ASN A 318 12.47 -7.10 9.90
CA ASN A 318 12.82 -6.37 8.68
C ASN A 318 13.19 -4.92 8.97
N THR A 319 12.47 -4.25 9.88
CA THR A 319 12.76 -2.87 10.30
C THR A 319 14.14 -2.80 10.96
N LEU A 320 14.41 -3.63 11.97
CA LEU A 320 15.68 -3.64 12.69
C LEU A 320 16.88 -3.98 11.79
N VAL A 321 16.69 -4.94 10.86
CA VAL A 321 17.70 -5.27 9.85
C VAL A 321 17.94 -4.07 8.93
N SER A 322 16.88 -3.42 8.43
CA SER A 322 16.98 -2.24 7.56
C SER A 322 17.70 -1.08 8.24
N ASP A 323 17.39 -0.81 9.51
CA ASP A 323 18.03 0.24 10.30
C ASP A 323 19.53 -0.05 10.49
N THR A 324 19.86 -1.30 10.85
CA THR A 324 21.27 -1.75 11.00
C THR A 324 22.02 -1.63 9.67
N MET A 325 21.39 -2.00 8.55
CA MET A 325 21.99 -1.88 7.24
C MET A 325 22.20 -0.42 6.85
N SER A 326 21.23 0.44 7.11
CA SER A 326 21.30 1.88 6.83
C SER A 326 22.41 2.54 7.64
N GLN A 327 22.51 2.21 8.92
CA GLN A 327 23.58 2.70 9.80
C GLN A 327 24.95 2.23 9.29
N HIS A 328 25.07 0.95 8.93
CA HIS A 328 26.33 0.40 8.40
C HIS A 328 26.77 1.12 7.12
N VAL A 329 25.85 1.37 6.19
CA VAL A 329 26.14 2.13 4.95
C VAL A 329 26.58 3.56 5.29
N GLN A 330 25.93 4.23 6.23
CA GLN A 330 26.33 5.57 6.69
C GLN A 330 27.75 5.55 7.28
N ASP A 331 28.05 4.58 8.13
CA ASP A 331 29.37 4.46 8.79
C ASP A 331 30.50 4.24 7.78
N ILE A 332 30.32 3.32 6.80
CA ILE A 332 31.36 3.04 5.80
C ILE A 332 31.49 4.14 4.74
N THR A 333 30.48 4.99 4.59
CA THR A 333 30.49 6.11 3.61
C THR A 333 30.79 7.48 4.24
N ALA A 334 30.85 7.58 5.56
CA ALA A 334 31.03 8.84 6.30
C ALA A 334 32.27 9.66 5.83
N ASP A 335 33.35 8.96 5.52
CA ASP A 335 34.61 9.56 5.09
C ASP A 335 34.82 9.47 3.56
N VAL A 336 33.82 8.97 2.81
CA VAL A 336 33.94 8.83 1.35
C VAL A 336 33.74 10.17 0.67
N THR A 337 34.78 10.63 -0.01
CA THR A 337 34.71 11.83 -0.85
C THR A 337 34.56 11.44 -2.31
N VAL A 338 33.51 11.92 -2.96
CA VAL A 338 33.32 11.71 -4.40
C VAL A 338 34.13 12.74 -5.15
N GLU A 339 35.22 12.30 -5.80
CA GLU A 339 36.03 13.17 -6.69
C GLU A 339 35.47 13.16 -8.10
N ASP A 340 35.08 14.31 -8.59
CA ASP A 340 34.69 14.53 -10.00
C ASP A 340 35.60 15.56 -10.68
N PRO A 341 36.87 15.20 -10.95
CA PRO A 341 37.85 16.12 -11.50
C PRO A 341 37.51 16.63 -12.91
N LYS A 342 36.51 16.05 -13.57
CA LYS A 342 36.05 16.44 -14.92
C LYS A 342 34.67 17.11 -14.90
N GLY A 343 34.07 17.32 -13.74
CA GLY A 343 32.75 17.92 -13.59
C GLY A 343 31.60 17.17 -14.25
N LYS A 344 31.77 15.87 -14.46
CA LYS A 344 30.76 15.02 -15.17
C LYS A 344 29.54 14.75 -14.36
N LEU A 345 29.59 14.90 -13.01
CA LEU A 345 28.50 14.68 -12.09
C LEU A 345 27.76 15.97 -11.73
N ASN A 346 28.16 17.13 -12.31
CA ASN A 346 27.53 18.41 -11.99
C ASN A 346 26.03 18.43 -12.30
N TYR A 347 25.58 17.70 -13.31
CA TYR A 347 24.14 17.58 -13.61
C TYR A 347 23.33 16.92 -12.49
N LEU A 348 23.92 16.00 -11.72
CA LEU A 348 23.26 15.36 -10.58
C LEU A 348 23.02 16.34 -9.43
N LYS A 349 23.95 17.31 -9.25
CA LYS A 349 23.80 18.37 -8.24
C LYS A 349 22.64 19.31 -8.56
N VAL A 350 22.48 19.66 -9.83
CA VAL A 350 21.37 20.52 -10.29
C VAL A 350 20.02 19.83 -10.06
N GLN A 351 19.90 18.54 -10.36
CA GLN A 351 18.66 17.79 -10.10
C GLN A 351 18.34 17.67 -8.61
N ALA A 352 19.34 17.51 -7.75
CA ALA A 352 19.14 17.46 -6.31
C ALA A 352 18.67 18.81 -5.74
N GLU A 353 19.20 19.92 -6.25
CA GLU A 353 18.78 21.29 -5.88
C GLU A 353 17.37 21.61 -6.37
N GLU A 354 16.99 21.17 -7.58
CA GLU A 354 15.63 21.30 -8.11
C GLU A 354 14.61 20.45 -7.34
N SER A 355 14.97 19.23 -6.92
CA SER A 355 14.12 18.38 -6.08
C SER A 355 13.89 18.99 -4.70
N ALA A 356 14.93 19.50 -4.06
CA ALA A 356 14.84 20.13 -2.75
C ALA A 356 14.05 21.45 -2.78
N ALA A 357 14.13 22.19 -3.88
CA ALA A 357 13.33 23.41 -4.09
C ALA A 357 11.84 23.10 -4.32
N ALA A 358 11.53 22.02 -5.04
CA ALA A 358 10.15 21.58 -5.30
C ALA A 358 9.47 21.07 -4.01
N GLU A 359 10.19 20.37 -3.13
CA GLU A 359 9.66 19.93 -1.84
C GLU A 359 9.39 21.10 -0.88
N THR A 360 10.13 22.20 -0.97
CA THR A 360 9.90 23.41 -0.16
C THR A 360 8.76 24.28 -0.68
N GLU A 361 8.41 24.24 -1.98
CA GLU A 361 7.27 24.98 -2.53
C GLU A 361 5.93 24.25 -2.29
N THR A 362 5.94 22.92 -2.07
CA THR A 362 4.71 22.15 -1.74
C THR A 362 4.39 22.15 -0.25
N ALA A 363 5.26 22.70 0.61
CA ALA A 363 5.10 22.77 2.08
C ALA A 363 4.67 24.16 2.58
N THR A 364 4.31 25.09 1.69
CA THR A 364 3.72 26.40 2.01
C THR A 364 2.30 26.48 1.47
#